data_21fd369e50b6b66a65584ef1ab08379f
#
_entry.id   21fd369e50b6b66a65584ef1ab08379f
#
_cell.length_a   1.000
_cell.length_b   1.000
_cell.length_c   1.000
_cell.angle_alpha   90.00
_cell.angle_beta   90.00
_cell.angle_gamma   90.00
#
_symmetry.space_group_name_H-M   'P 1'
#
loop_
_entity.id
_entity.type
_entity.pdbx_description
1 polymer ?
#
loop_
_entity_poly.entity_id
_entity_poly.type
_entity_poly.pdbx_seq_one_letter_code
_entity_poly.pdbx_strand_id
1 'polypeptide(L)'
;MAASALLEKLNDILRHEWTGVAQYAQAGFVIQGLWRPTYSAMFFGSAEESFGHAKKIGEKIVALGGVPTVERNPIKQTDDLTEMLKNALAFEQGAVDLYTEALQLAEGDRALVVLLEDILLEEQDGVDEITQLLRDQIAAGGTAKSGAAKVG
;
A
#
# COMPACT_ATOMS: atom_id res chain seq x y z
N MET A 1 9.86 18.94 19.84
CA MET A 1 9.38 19.61 18.62
C MET A 1 9.61 18.73 17.39
N ALA A 2 10.85 18.61 16.89
CA ALA A 2 11.14 17.72 15.75
C ALA A 2 10.82 16.26 16.06
N ALA A 3 11.14 15.78 17.27
CA ALA A 3 10.82 14.41 17.70
C ALA A 3 9.30 14.18 17.76
N SER A 4 8.52 15.18 18.19
CA SER A 4 7.07 15.08 18.22
C SER A 4 6.48 15.00 16.81
N ALA A 5 6.96 15.84 15.88
CA ALA A 5 6.51 15.81 14.49
C ALA A 5 6.84 14.47 13.80
N LEU A 6 8.04 13.94 14.09
CA LEU A 6 8.45 12.64 13.58
C LEU A 6 7.54 11.52 14.12
N LEU A 7 7.27 11.50 15.43
CA LEU A 7 6.40 10.48 16.03
C LEU A 7 4.98 10.55 15.48
N GLU A 8 4.45 11.75 15.27
CA GLU A 8 3.14 11.94 14.63
C GLU A 8 3.14 11.36 13.22
N LYS A 9 4.17 11.66 12.44
CA LYS A 9 4.29 11.15 11.07
C LYS A 9 4.43 9.63 11.05
N LEU A 10 5.23 9.05 11.94
CA LEU A 10 5.36 7.59 12.02
C LEU A 10 4.03 6.94 12.41
N ASN A 11 3.23 7.57 13.27
CA ASN A 11 1.89 7.08 13.59
C ASN A 11 0.91 7.25 12.42
N ASP A 12 1.05 8.31 11.61
CA ASP A 12 0.27 8.43 10.37
C ASP A 12 0.58 7.27 9.42
N ILE A 13 1.86 6.94 9.28
CA ILE A 13 2.31 5.80 8.49
C ILE A 13 1.74 4.50 9.06
N LEU A 14 1.85 4.30 10.37
CA LEU A 14 1.34 3.08 11.01
C LEU A 14 -0.16 2.93 10.79
N ARG A 15 -0.91 4.02 10.91
CA ARG A 15 -2.35 4.03 10.63
C ARG A 15 -2.63 3.65 9.18
N HIS A 16 -1.82 4.15 8.26
CA HIS A 16 -1.91 3.80 6.84
C HIS A 16 -1.62 2.32 6.61
N GLU A 17 -0.59 1.78 7.25
CA GLU A 17 -0.24 0.35 7.13
C GLU A 17 -1.35 -0.54 7.70
N TRP A 18 -1.95 -0.19 8.84
CA TRP A 18 -3.13 -0.92 9.34
C TRP A 18 -4.29 -0.89 8.35
N THR A 19 -4.47 0.23 7.67
CA THR A 19 -5.47 0.38 6.61
C THR A 19 -5.18 -0.61 5.47
N GLY A 20 -3.92 -0.74 5.09
CA GLY A 20 -3.49 -1.68 4.04
C GLY A 20 -3.77 -3.12 4.41
N VAL A 21 -3.48 -3.52 5.65
CA VAL A 21 -3.80 -4.87 6.13
C VAL A 21 -5.28 -5.16 5.93
N ALA A 22 -6.15 -4.26 6.38
CA ALA A 22 -7.60 -4.46 6.30
C ALA A 22 -8.11 -4.40 4.84
N GLN A 23 -7.68 -3.41 4.08
CA GLN A 23 -8.15 -3.20 2.71
C GLN A 23 -7.74 -4.34 1.79
N TYR A 24 -6.48 -4.76 1.85
CA TYR A 24 -5.99 -5.87 1.03
C TYR A 24 -6.61 -7.21 1.44
N ALA A 25 -6.74 -7.46 2.74
CA ALA A 25 -7.36 -8.69 3.21
C ALA A 25 -8.82 -8.76 2.75
N GLN A 26 -9.56 -7.66 2.87
CA GLN A 26 -10.95 -7.60 2.45
C GLN A 26 -11.07 -7.86 0.93
N ALA A 27 -10.21 -7.26 0.13
CA ALA A 27 -10.17 -7.51 -1.32
C ALA A 27 -9.87 -8.99 -1.62
N GLY A 28 -8.92 -9.58 -0.91
CA GLY A 28 -8.59 -11.00 -1.05
C GLY A 28 -9.75 -11.93 -0.73
N PHE A 29 -10.58 -11.58 0.26
CA PHE A 29 -11.78 -12.33 0.57
C PHE A 29 -12.85 -12.22 -0.51
N VAL A 30 -13.05 -11.02 -1.03
CA VAL A 30 -14.21 -10.67 -1.85
C VAL A 30 -14.03 -11.03 -3.31
N ILE A 31 -12.79 -10.98 -3.84
CA ILE A 31 -12.53 -11.22 -5.26
C ILE A 31 -13.12 -12.56 -5.73
N GLN A 32 -13.80 -12.55 -6.86
CA GLN A 32 -14.44 -13.74 -7.45
C GLN A 32 -14.15 -13.84 -8.93
N GLY A 33 -14.48 -14.98 -9.50
CA GLY A 33 -14.34 -15.25 -10.92
C GLY A 33 -13.03 -15.94 -11.26
N LEU A 34 -12.71 -15.96 -12.55
CA LEU A 34 -11.55 -16.70 -13.09
C LEU A 34 -10.22 -16.24 -12.50
N TRP A 35 -10.12 -14.97 -12.14
CA TRP A 35 -8.88 -14.37 -11.64
C TRP A 35 -8.72 -14.48 -10.14
N ARG A 36 -9.70 -15.04 -9.45
CA ARG A 36 -9.66 -15.17 -7.98
C ARG A 36 -8.38 -15.84 -7.48
N PRO A 37 -7.97 -17.03 -7.99
CA PRO A 37 -6.79 -17.69 -7.42
C PRO A 37 -5.53 -16.81 -7.46
N THR A 38 -5.34 -16.08 -8.55
CA THR A 38 -4.18 -15.21 -8.73
C THR A 38 -4.27 -13.97 -7.86
N TYR A 39 -5.39 -13.26 -7.91
CA TYR A 39 -5.50 -11.96 -7.25
C TYR A 39 -5.80 -12.08 -5.75
N SER A 40 -6.50 -13.12 -5.31
CA SER A 40 -6.68 -13.39 -3.89
C SER A 40 -5.33 -13.59 -3.22
N ALA A 41 -4.45 -14.40 -3.80
CA ALA A 41 -3.09 -14.61 -3.29
C ALA A 41 -2.29 -13.32 -3.28
N MET A 42 -2.38 -12.52 -4.35
CA MET A 42 -1.70 -11.24 -4.44
C MET A 42 -2.15 -10.26 -3.34
N PHE A 43 -3.46 -10.13 -3.14
CA PHE A 43 -4.00 -9.22 -2.14
C PHE A 43 -3.63 -9.66 -0.71
N PHE A 44 -3.71 -10.96 -0.41
CA PHE A 44 -3.26 -11.44 0.91
C PHE A 44 -1.76 -11.24 1.12
N GLY A 45 -0.95 -11.44 0.08
CA GLY A 45 0.48 -11.13 0.14
C GLY A 45 0.73 -9.66 0.43
N SER A 46 -0.03 -8.76 -0.18
CA SER A 46 0.06 -7.33 0.08
C SER A 46 -0.40 -6.97 1.50
N ALA A 47 -1.43 -7.66 2.03
CA ALA A 47 -1.85 -7.49 3.42
C ALA A 47 -0.74 -7.89 4.38
N GLU A 48 -0.06 -9.00 4.11
CA GLU A 48 1.09 -9.46 4.92
C GLU A 48 2.24 -8.48 4.86
N GLU A 49 2.53 -7.92 3.69
CA GLU A 49 3.57 -6.90 3.53
C GLU A 49 3.24 -5.65 4.34
N SER A 50 2.00 -5.16 4.27
CA SER A 50 1.55 -4.01 5.09
C SER A 50 1.70 -4.30 6.58
N PHE A 51 1.39 -5.52 7.03
CA PHE A 51 1.60 -5.91 8.43
C PHE A 51 3.09 -5.91 8.79
N GLY A 52 3.95 -6.41 7.90
CA GLY A 52 5.41 -6.37 8.11
C GLY A 52 5.93 -4.94 8.27
N HIS A 53 5.44 -4.02 7.46
CA HIS A 53 5.77 -2.59 7.58
C HIS A 53 5.23 -2.01 8.90
N ALA A 54 4.00 -2.35 9.26
CA ALA A 54 3.39 -1.93 10.52
C ALA A 54 4.25 -2.35 11.72
N LYS A 55 4.76 -3.58 11.71
CA LYS A 55 5.65 -4.07 12.77
C LYS A 55 6.91 -3.23 12.88
N LYS A 56 7.59 -2.99 11.76
CA LYS A 56 8.84 -2.22 11.74
C LYS A 56 8.61 -0.79 12.26
N ILE A 57 7.55 -0.15 11.80
CA ILE A 57 7.23 1.23 12.20
C ILE A 57 6.78 1.29 13.66
N GLY A 58 5.91 0.36 14.09
CA GLY A 58 5.44 0.30 15.48
C GLY A 58 6.59 0.08 16.47
N GLU A 59 7.49 -0.83 16.17
CA GLU A 59 8.68 -1.07 16.98
C GLU A 59 9.58 0.17 17.05
N LYS A 60 9.71 0.89 15.93
CA LYS A 60 10.50 2.12 15.89
C LYS A 60 9.87 3.23 16.72
N ILE A 61 8.55 3.37 16.67
CA ILE A 61 7.82 4.35 17.48
C ILE A 61 8.11 4.11 18.97
N VAL A 62 8.04 2.86 19.42
CA VAL A 62 8.34 2.52 20.83
C VAL A 62 9.79 2.81 21.17
N ALA A 63 10.72 2.47 20.27
CA ALA A 63 12.14 2.75 20.47
C ALA A 63 12.42 4.25 20.61
N LEU A 64 11.61 5.10 19.96
CA LEU A 64 11.73 6.55 20.06
C LEU A 64 10.93 7.14 21.23
N GLY A 65 10.32 6.31 22.06
CA GLY A 65 9.58 6.74 23.25
C GLY A 65 8.11 7.10 22.99
N GLY A 66 7.59 6.78 21.81
CA GLY A 66 6.21 7.04 21.47
C GLY A 66 5.29 5.86 21.74
N VAL A 67 4.00 6.04 21.50
CA VAL A 67 2.96 5.00 21.62
C VAL A 67 2.41 4.70 20.23
N PRO A 68 2.59 3.46 19.74
CA PRO A 68 2.10 3.11 18.40
C PRO A 68 0.58 3.00 18.38
N THR A 69 -0.03 3.59 17.37
CA THR A 69 -1.48 3.52 17.18
C THR A 69 -1.89 2.13 16.68
N VAL A 70 -3.12 1.73 17.01
CA VAL A 70 -3.77 0.55 16.42
C VAL A 70 -4.98 0.94 15.56
N GLU A 71 -5.17 2.23 15.33
CA GLU A 71 -6.24 2.75 14.50
C GLU A 71 -5.91 2.58 13.02
N ARG A 72 -6.93 2.53 12.22
CA ARG A 72 -6.80 2.58 10.76
C ARG A 72 -7.73 3.64 10.17
N ASN A 73 -7.41 4.04 8.94
CA ASN A 73 -8.30 4.88 8.15
C ASN A 73 -9.43 4.02 7.55
N PRO A 74 -10.52 4.64 7.09
CA PRO A 74 -11.56 3.91 6.35
C PRO A 74 -10.97 3.21 5.12
N ILE A 75 -11.40 1.97 4.90
CA ILE A 75 -10.98 1.20 3.72
C ILE A 75 -11.94 1.44 2.55
N LYS A 76 -11.42 1.31 1.34
CA LYS A 76 -12.24 1.33 0.14
C LYS A 76 -12.61 -0.10 -0.20
N GLN A 77 -13.90 -0.34 -0.41
CA GLN A 77 -14.44 -1.66 -0.68
C GLN A 77 -15.15 -1.67 -2.03
N THR A 78 -14.93 -2.72 -2.78
CA THR A 78 -15.59 -2.97 -4.05
C THR A 78 -15.48 -4.46 -4.36
N ASP A 79 -16.35 -4.97 -5.23
CA ASP A 79 -16.26 -6.33 -5.74
C ASP A 79 -15.68 -6.38 -7.16
N ASP A 80 -15.32 -5.23 -7.72
CA ASP A 80 -14.75 -5.12 -9.05
C ASP A 80 -13.23 -5.11 -9.02
N LEU A 81 -12.61 -6.04 -9.73
CA LEU A 81 -11.15 -6.19 -9.74
C LEU A 81 -10.43 -4.90 -10.17
N THR A 82 -10.89 -4.27 -11.24
CA THR A 82 -10.26 -3.04 -11.73
C THR A 82 -10.32 -1.94 -10.67
N GLU A 83 -11.46 -1.79 -9.99
CA GLU A 83 -11.58 -0.82 -8.89
C GLU A 83 -10.70 -1.22 -7.68
N MET A 84 -10.59 -2.52 -7.37
CA MET A 84 -9.67 -2.99 -6.33
C MET A 84 -8.24 -2.58 -6.63
N LEU A 85 -7.80 -2.74 -7.88
CA LEU A 85 -6.45 -2.36 -8.30
C LEU A 85 -6.25 -0.84 -8.27
N LYS A 86 -7.25 -0.06 -8.67
CA LYS A 86 -7.18 1.40 -8.57
C LYS A 86 -7.10 1.87 -7.12
N ASN A 87 -7.87 1.24 -6.24
CA ASN A 87 -7.83 1.53 -4.81
C ASN A 87 -6.46 1.15 -4.22
N ALA A 88 -5.91 0.02 -4.64
CA ALA A 88 -4.58 -0.41 -4.24
C ALA A 88 -3.49 0.57 -4.71
N LEU A 89 -3.59 1.03 -5.96
CA LEU A 89 -2.64 2.01 -6.49
C LEU A 89 -2.67 3.31 -5.67
N ALA A 90 -3.86 3.81 -5.38
CA ALA A 90 -4.01 5.01 -4.55
C ALA A 90 -3.42 4.80 -3.15
N PHE A 91 -3.62 3.61 -2.57
CA PHE A 91 -3.05 3.24 -1.28
C PHE A 91 -1.51 3.25 -1.32
N GLU A 92 -0.91 2.61 -2.32
CA GLU A 92 0.55 2.54 -2.45
C GLU A 92 1.16 3.92 -2.72
N GLN A 93 0.54 4.74 -3.55
CA GLN A 93 0.96 6.12 -3.78
C GLN A 93 0.90 6.95 -2.50
N GLY A 94 -0.15 6.77 -1.71
CA GLY A 94 -0.28 7.41 -0.41
C GLY A 94 0.82 7.00 0.55
N ALA A 95 1.22 5.73 0.53
CA ALA A 95 2.35 5.24 1.31
C ALA A 95 3.66 5.91 0.87
N VAL A 96 3.93 5.95 -0.43
CA VAL A 96 5.13 6.64 -0.96
C VAL A 96 5.20 8.08 -0.45
N ASP A 97 4.08 8.80 -0.49
CA ASP A 97 4.03 10.18 -0.01
C ASP A 97 4.36 10.28 1.48
N LEU A 98 3.75 9.42 2.30
CA LEU A 98 3.96 9.42 3.75
C LEU A 98 5.41 9.10 4.13
N TYR A 99 6.01 8.08 3.49
CA TYR A 99 7.41 7.73 3.75
C TYR A 99 8.36 8.83 3.27
N THR A 100 8.05 9.46 2.15
CA THR A 100 8.83 10.60 1.65
C THR A 100 8.81 11.77 2.63
N GLU A 101 7.63 12.09 3.18
CA GLU A 101 7.50 13.13 4.20
C GLU A 101 8.24 12.78 5.48
N ALA A 102 8.16 11.51 5.91
CA ALA A 102 8.86 11.04 7.11
C ALA A 102 10.37 11.14 6.96
N LEU A 103 10.91 10.89 5.76
CA LEU A 103 12.34 11.01 5.49
C LEU A 103 12.85 12.43 5.75
N GLN A 104 12.05 13.45 5.45
CA GLN A 104 12.41 14.84 5.74
C GLN A 104 12.54 15.08 7.25
N LEU A 105 11.69 14.41 8.04
CA LEU A 105 11.69 14.55 9.50
C LEU A 105 12.74 13.65 10.18
N ALA A 106 13.26 12.67 9.46
CA ALA A 106 14.25 11.72 9.96
C ALA A 106 15.69 12.19 9.73
N GLU A 107 15.88 13.34 9.12
CA GLU A 107 17.21 13.88 8.84
C GLU A 107 18.04 13.95 10.14
N GLY A 108 19.26 13.42 10.08
CA GLY A 108 20.13 13.32 11.23
C GLY A 108 20.13 11.97 11.94
N ASP A 109 19.14 11.12 11.68
CA ASP A 109 19.09 9.73 12.17
C ASP A 109 19.29 8.78 10.99
N ARG A 110 20.53 8.45 10.72
CA ARG A 110 20.88 7.65 9.54
C ARG A 110 20.22 6.29 9.52
N ALA A 111 20.13 5.63 10.66
CA ALA A 111 19.52 4.30 10.74
C ALA A 111 18.02 4.35 10.43
N LEU A 112 17.34 5.38 10.94
CA LEU A 112 15.92 5.60 10.62
C LEU A 112 15.74 5.92 9.14
N VAL A 113 16.61 6.75 8.56
CA VAL A 113 16.58 7.06 7.12
C VAL A 113 16.67 5.77 6.31
N VAL A 114 17.61 4.87 6.64
CA VAL A 114 17.77 3.59 5.93
C VAL A 114 16.50 2.74 6.06
N LEU A 115 15.93 2.64 7.25
CA LEU A 115 14.68 1.89 7.46
C LEU A 115 13.57 2.43 6.58
N LEU A 116 13.37 3.75 6.59
CA LEU A 116 12.30 4.39 5.81
C LEU A 116 12.55 4.27 4.30
N GLU A 117 13.81 4.39 3.87
CA GLU A 117 14.16 4.23 2.46
C GLU A 117 13.89 2.81 1.96
N ASP A 118 14.22 1.79 2.77
CA ASP A 118 13.99 0.40 2.41
C ASP A 118 12.49 0.12 2.22
N ILE A 119 11.65 0.63 3.11
CA ILE A 119 10.21 0.47 3.00
C ILE A 119 9.67 1.31 1.82
N LEU A 120 10.15 2.53 1.66
CA LEU A 120 9.78 3.38 0.53
C LEU A 120 10.03 2.68 -0.81
N LEU A 121 11.16 2.00 -0.93
CA LEU A 121 11.48 1.23 -2.14
C LEU A 121 10.44 0.13 -2.39
N GLU A 122 10.06 -0.60 -1.36
CA GLU A 122 9.03 -1.63 -1.47
C GLU A 122 7.66 -1.05 -1.87
N GLU A 123 7.30 0.10 -1.30
CA GLU A 123 6.06 0.79 -1.66
C GLU A 123 6.09 1.29 -3.11
N GLN A 124 7.24 1.82 -3.55
CA GLN A 124 7.40 2.24 -4.94
C GLN A 124 7.30 1.04 -5.89
N ASP A 125 7.88 -0.09 -5.53
CA ASP A 125 7.76 -1.33 -6.30
C ASP A 125 6.29 -1.74 -6.42
N GLY A 126 5.52 -1.58 -5.37
CA GLY A 126 4.07 -1.81 -5.38
C GLY A 126 3.34 -0.88 -6.34
N VAL A 127 3.67 0.40 -6.33
CA VAL A 127 3.13 1.38 -7.29
C VAL A 127 3.43 0.94 -8.72
N ASP A 128 4.68 0.58 -8.98
CA ASP A 128 5.12 0.20 -10.32
C ASP A 128 4.39 -1.07 -10.80
N GLU A 129 4.29 -2.07 -9.95
CA GLU A 129 3.62 -3.33 -10.25
C GLU A 129 2.14 -3.11 -10.56
N ILE A 130 1.43 -2.39 -9.69
CA ILE A 130 -0.01 -2.16 -9.89
C ILE A 130 -0.25 -1.27 -11.09
N THR A 131 0.62 -0.28 -11.32
CA THR A 131 0.55 0.56 -12.52
C THR A 131 0.64 -0.29 -13.78
N GLN A 132 1.55 -1.27 -13.79
CA GLN A 132 1.69 -2.18 -14.94
C GLN A 132 0.45 -3.06 -15.11
N LEU A 133 -0.10 -3.59 -14.03
CA LEU A 133 -1.33 -4.37 -14.06
C LEU A 133 -2.50 -3.55 -14.62
N LEU A 134 -2.64 -2.31 -14.17
CA LEU A 134 -3.70 -1.42 -14.67
C LEU A 134 -3.46 -0.99 -16.11
N ARG A 135 -2.22 -0.77 -16.50
CA ARG A 135 -1.88 -0.43 -17.88
C ARG A 135 -2.24 -1.57 -18.81
N ASP A 136 -1.88 -2.78 -18.45
CA ASP A 136 -2.23 -3.97 -19.21
C ASP A 136 -3.74 -4.18 -19.20
N GLN A 137 -4.39 -3.97 -18.07
CA GLN A 137 -5.84 -4.08 -17.95
C GLN A 137 -6.56 -3.05 -18.82
N ILE A 138 -6.10 -1.80 -18.79
CA ILE A 138 -6.63 -0.72 -19.61
C ILE A 138 -6.33 -1.00 -21.09
N ALA A 139 -5.10 -1.37 -21.41
CA ALA A 139 -4.68 -1.70 -22.76
C ALA A 139 -5.43 -2.94 -23.26
N ALA A 140 -5.53 -3.98 -22.44
CA ALA A 140 -6.28 -5.20 -22.78
C ALA A 140 -7.78 -4.89 -22.91
N GLY A 141 -8.33 -4.06 -22.04
CA GLY A 141 -9.71 -3.60 -22.13
C GLY A 141 -9.96 -2.79 -23.39
N GLY A 142 -9.06 -1.86 -23.69
CA GLY A 142 -9.10 -1.09 -24.95
C GLY A 142 -8.88 -1.99 -26.16
N THR A 143 -7.90 -2.87 -26.08
CA THR A 143 -7.59 -3.82 -27.13
C THR A 143 -8.71 -4.86 -27.27
N ALA A 144 -9.26 -5.32 -26.16
CA ALA A 144 -10.39 -6.26 -26.19
C ALA A 144 -11.61 -5.63 -26.83
N LYS A 145 -11.90 -4.38 -26.53
CA LYS A 145 -12.98 -3.64 -27.19
C LYS A 145 -12.70 -3.48 -28.68
N SER A 146 -11.47 -3.12 -29.02
CA SER A 146 -11.01 -3.00 -30.39
C SER A 146 -10.97 -4.37 -31.10
N GLY A 147 -10.46 -5.37 -30.38
CA GLY A 147 -10.39 -6.74 -30.85
C GLY A 147 -11.76 -7.37 -31.02
N ALA A 148 -12.66 -7.14 -30.08
CA ALA A 148 -14.05 -7.57 -30.20
C ALA A 148 -14.73 -6.90 -31.42
N ALA A 149 -14.44 -5.64 -31.63
CA ALA A 149 -14.94 -4.93 -32.82
C ALA A 149 -14.36 -5.46 -34.12
N LYS A 150 -13.14 -6.02 -34.05
CA LYS A 150 -12.50 -6.63 -35.24
C LYS A 150 -12.92 -8.07 -35.47
N VAL A 151 -13.24 -8.79 -34.42
CA VAL A 151 -13.62 -10.20 -34.46
C VAL A 151 -15.13 -10.35 -34.53
N GLY A 152 -15.83 -9.41 -34.01
CA GLY A 152 -17.28 -9.32 -34.10
C GLY A 152 -17.73 -8.57 -35.31
#